data_65e9d79f92dee145baa8631483cb00b7
#
_entry.id   65e9d79f92dee145baa8631483cb00b7
#
_cell.length_a   1.000
_cell.length_b   1.000
_cell.length_c   1.000
_cell.angle_alpha   90.00
_cell.angle_beta   90.00
_cell.angle_gamma   90.00
#
_symmetry.space_group_name_H-M   'P 1'
#
loop_
_entity.id
_entity.type
_entity.pdbx_description
1 polymer ?
#
loop_
_entity_poly.entity_id
_entity_poly.type
_entity_poly.pdbx_seq_one_letter_code
_entity_poly.pdbx_strand_id
1 'polypeptide(L)'
;MLKSLKSINLFFFILSATILLTIGLAWVLYPMEIHWLGIQSRTGFSASVIMKNFNVLMNYLTNPFQWVLKMPQFPSSKNGLHHFEAVKYLFHLVTVVFVVTLPGFIQFMRTVVKKGYLALYRSLFFWMMVLPVVLAVVAVMIGFDQFFTLFHQVLFAGDNTWLFDPRVDSIILALPEDYFMHAFLIFFVLYEGMCASFYLFSRRKK
;
A
#
# COMPACT_ATOMS: atom_id res chain seq x y z
N MET A 1 20.58 -7.14 -21.74
CA MET A 1 20.03 -8.13 -20.78
C MET A 1 20.31 -7.76 -19.31
N LEU A 2 21.54 -7.63 -18.84
CA LEU A 2 21.85 -7.32 -17.42
C LEU A 2 21.27 -5.99 -16.91
N LYS A 3 21.28 -4.92 -17.73
CA LYS A 3 20.70 -3.61 -17.37
C LYS A 3 19.18 -3.71 -17.20
N SER A 4 18.50 -4.42 -18.07
CA SER A 4 17.04 -4.63 -18.02
C SER A 4 16.64 -5.40 -16.74
N LEU A 5 17.36 -6.47 -16.38
CA LEU A 5 17.09 -7.26 -15.17
C LEU A 5 17.28 -6.41 -13.90
N LYS A 6 18.34 -5.59 -13.84
CA LYS A 6 18.55 -4.66 -12.72
C LYS A 6 17.45 -3.60 -12.63
N SER A 7 16.94 -3.11 -13.78
CA SER A 7 15.84 -2.14 -13.80
C SER A 7 14.53 -2.76 -13.30
N ILE A 8 14.20 -3.98 -13.71
CA ILE A 8 13.02 -4.70 -13.27
C ILE A 8 13.09 -4.98 -11.75
N ASN A 9 14.23 -5.49 -11.28
CA ASN A 9 14.45 -5.71 -9.85
C ASN A 9 14.29 -4.42 -9.03
N LEU A 10 14.88 -3.32 -9.50
CA LEU A 10 14.81 -2.03 -8.82
C LEU A 10 13.38 -1.49 -8.75
N PHE A 11 12.61 -1.61 -9.84
CA PHE A 11 11.20 -1.23 -9.88
C PHE A 11 10.40 -1.99 -8.82
N PHE A 12 10.47 -3.32 -8.82
CA PHE A 12 9.73 -4.14 -7.86
C PHE A 12 10.19 -3.95 -6.42
N PHE A 13 11.48 -3.70 -6.20
CA PHE A 13 11.99 -3.37 -4.88
C PHE A 13 11.41 -2.04 -4.36
N ILE A 14 11.48 -0.97 -5.15
CA ILE A 14 10.95 0.34 -4.74
C ILE A 14 9.44 0.25 -4.50
N LEU A 15 8.71 -0.38 -5.41
CA LEU A 15 7.26 -0.57 -5.29
C LEU A 15 6.89 -1.33 -4.01
N SER A 16 7.49 -2.50 -3.79
CA SER A 16 7.18 -3.31 -2.61
C SER A 16 7.63 -2.66 -1.30
N ALA A 17 8.80 -2.02 -1.28
CA ALA A 17 9.28 -1.29 -0.11
C ALA A 17 8.35 -0.14 0.28
N THR A 18 7.89 0.64 -0.69
CA THR A 18 6.96 1.76 -0.43
C THR A 18 5.58 1.29 0.00
N ILE A 19 5.05 0.18 -0.57
CA ILE A 19 3.79 -0.42 -0.10
C ILE A 19 3.92 -0.88 1.35
N LEU A 20 4.99 -1.60 1.72
CA LEU A 20 5.20 -2.06 3.10
C LEU A 20 5.36 -0.90 4.08
N LEU A 21 6.06 0.16 3.69
CA LEU A 21 6.16 1.39 4.50
C LEU A 21 4.80 2.06 4.65
N THR A 22 3.99 2.11 3.60
CA THR A 22 2.62 2.65 3.64
C THR A 22 1.75 1.85 4.61
N ILE A 23 1.76 0.52 4.53
CA ILE A 23 1.02 -0.35 5.45
C ILE A 23 1.42 -0.07 6.90
N GLY A 24 2.73 0.01 7.18
CA GLY A 24 3.23 0.34 8.50
C GLY A 24 2.81 1.73 8.99
N LEU A 25 2.92 2.75 8.14
CA LEU A 25 2.51 4.12 8.47
C LEU A 25 0.99 4.23 8.65
N ALA A 26 0.20 3.63 7.77
CA ALA A 26 -1.25 3.61 7.90
C ALA A 26 -1.69 2.95 9.23
N TRP A 27 -0.99 1.92 9.68
CA TRP A 27 -1.23 1.30 10.99
C TRP A 27 -0.87 2.25 12.14
N VAL A 28 0.33 2.83 12.11
CA VAL A 28 0.83 3.72 13.18
C VAL A 28 0.03 5.02 13.27
N LEU A 29 -0.42 5.55 12.13
CA LEU A 29 -1.19 6.80 12.07
C LEU A 29 -2.70 6.61 12.31
N TYR A 30 -3.21 5.39 12.34
CA TYR A 30 -4.63 5.12 12.50
C TYR A 30 -5.28 5.76 13.74
N PRO A 31 -4.63 5.92 14.92
CA PRO A 31 -5.20 6.68 16.02
C PRO A 31 -5.56 8.13 15.67
N MET A 32 -4.80 8.77 14.76
CA MET A 32 -5.08 10.12 14.27
C MET A 32 -6.30 10.10 13.32
N GLU A 33 -6.39 9.07 12.47
CA GLU A 33 -7.52 8.87 11.56
C GLU A 33 -8.84 8.66 12.31
N ILE A 34 -8.83 7.92 13.43
CA ILE A 34 -10.02 7.76 14.29
C ILE A 34 -10.60 9.11 14.67
N HIS A 35 -9.74 10.08 14.96
CA HIS A 35 -10.16 11.42 15.38
C HIS A 35 -10.55 12.29 14.18
N TRP A 36 -9.72 12.34 13.15
CA TRP A 36 -9.93 13.20 11.97
C TRP A 36 -11.16 12.82 11.17
N LEU A 37 -11.43 11.54 11.02
CA LEU A 37 -12.55 11.02 10.22
C LEU A 37 -13.82 10.79 11.06
N GLY A 38 -13.79 11.13 12.36
CA GLY A 38 -14.94 10.97 13.24
C GLY A 38 -15.41 9.52 13.37
N ILE A 39 -14.48 8.54 13.34
CA ILE A 39 -14.80 7.11 13.32
C ILE A 39 -15.59 6.69 14.56
N GLN A 40 -15.37 7.34 15.70
CA GLN A 40 -16.14 7.09 16.93
C GLN A 40 -17.64 7.38 16.72
N SER A 41 -17.97 8.49 16.07
CA SER A 41 -19.36 8.84 15.78
C SER A 41 -20.01 7.91 14.77
N ARG A 42 -19.23 7.40 13.81
CA ARG A 42 -19.71 6.46 12.76
C ARG A 42 -19.98 5.07 13.33
N THR A 43 -19.14 4.61 14.27
CA THR A 43 -19.20 3.25 14.81
C THR A 43 -19.96 3.15 16.14
N GLY A 44 -20.10 4.25 16.87
CA GLY A 44 -20.63 4.27 18.24
C GLY A 44 -19.67 3.71 19.30
N PHE A 45 -18.43 3.38 18.93
CA PHE A 45 -17.44 2.82 19.84
C PHE A 45 -16.39 3.86 20.29
N SER A 46 -15.77 3.61 21.44
CA SER A 46 -14.63 4.40 21.89
C SER A 46 -13.39 4.15 21.03
N ALA A 47 -12.47 5.12 20.96
CA ALA A 47 -11.22 4.99 20.21
C ALA A 47 -10.40 3.76 20.60
N SER A 48 -10.40 3.38 21.89
CA SER A 48 -9.69 2.19 22.37
C SER A 48 -10.28 0.88 21.84
N VAL A 49 -11.61 0.80 21.74
CA VAL A 49 -12.30 -0.36 21.17
C VAL A 49 -12.04 -0.46 19.67
N ILE A 50 -12.13 0.67 18.93
CA ILE A 50 -11.83 0.72 17.51
C ILE A 50 -10.38 0.28 17.25
N MET A 51 -9.42 0.85 18.00
CA MET A 51 -8.01 0.53 17.87
C MET A 51 -7.69 -0.93 18.16
N LYS A 52 -8.34 -1.52 19.19
CA LYS A 52 -8.19 -2.94 19.51
C LYS A 52 -8.61 -3.83 18.33
N ASN A 53 -9.74 -3.56 17.70
CA ASN A 53 -10.23 -4.34 16.55
C ASN A 53 -9.36 -4.12 15.32
N PHE A 54 -8.94 -2.88 15.07
CA PHE A 54 -8.03 -2.57 13.98
C PHE A 54 -6.69 -3.30 14.13
N ASN A 55 -6.13 -3.37 15.35
CA ASN A 55 -4.93 -4.15 15.61
C ASN A 55 -5.12 -5.66 15.35
N VAL A 56 -6.30 -6.21 15.67
CA VAL A 56 -6.62 -7.60 15.32
C VAL A 56 -6.61 -7.80 13.81
N LEU A 57 -7.24 -6.89 13.06
CA LEU A 57 -7.25 -6.93 11.59
C LEU A 57 -5.84 -6.81 11.03
N MET A 58 -5.06 -5.81 11.45
CA MET A 58 -3.71 -5.60 10.95
C MET A 58 -2.76 -6.76 11.28
N ASN A 59 -2.88 -7.33 12.50
CA ASN A 59 -2.14 -8.54 12.84
C ASN A 59 -2.54 -9.72 11.95
N TYR A 60 -3.84 -9.90 11.66
CA TYR A 60 -4.29 -10.92 10.72
C TYR A 60 -3.69 -10.73 9.32
N LEU A 61 -3.71 -9.50 8.80
CA LEU A 61 -3.22 -9.20 7.45
C LEU A 61 -1.71 -9.33 7.29
N THR A 62 -0.93 -8.97 8.34
CA THR A 62 0.54 -8.91 8.25
C THR A 62 1.25 -10.14 8.80
N ASN A 63 0.64 -10.88 9.73
CA ASN A 63 1.26 -12.04 10.35
C ASN A 63 0.98 -13.31 9.53
N PRO A 64 2.00 -13.99 8.96
CA PRO A 64 1.80 -15.19 8.16
C PRO A 64 1.27 -16.38 8.96
N PHE A 65 1.36 -16.37 10.29
CA PHE A 65 0.91 -17.47 11.15
C PHE A 65 -0.51 -17.26 11.71
N GLN A 66 -1.10 -16.09 11.53
CA GLN A 66 -2.47 -15.79 11.99
C GLN A 66 -3.48 -16.08 10.88
N TRP A 67 -4.17 -17.23 10.95
CA TRP A 67 -5.11 -17.67 9.90
C TRP A 67 -6.58 -17.41 10.21
N VAL A 68 -6.90 -16.97 11.43
CA VAL A 68 -8.28 -16.71 11.84
C VAL A 68 -8.44 -15.22 12.13
N LEU A 69 -9.34 -14.55 11.39
CA LEU A 69 -9.77 -13.19 11.69
C LEU A 69 -11.01 -13.25 12.59
N LYS A 70 -10.87 -12.75 13.81
CA LYS A 70 -11.97 -12.63 14.76
C LYS A 70 -11.88 -11.30 15.51
N MET A 71 -12.56 -10.30 14.97
CA MET A 71 -12.67 -8.98 15.60
C MET A 71 -13.79 -9.00 16.64
N PRO A 72 -13.54 -8.64 17.92
CA PRO A 72 -14.53 -8.80 18.97
C PRO A 72 -15.83 -7.98 18.78
N GLN A 73 -15.74 -6.75 18.25
CA GLN A 73 -16.85 -5.83 18.08
C GLN A 73 -17.28 -5.63 16.61
N PHE A 74 -16.51 -6.10 15.65
CA PHE A 74 -16.81 -5.99 14.22
C PHE A 74 -16.90 -7.41 13.63
N PRO A 75 -18.03 -8.12 13.80
CA PRO A 75 -18.20 -9.41 13.15
C PRO A 75 -18.11 -9.26 11.63
N SER A 76 -17.55 -10.26 10.97
CA SER A 76 -17.42 -10.26 9.52
C SER A 76 -18.31 -11.33 8.91
N SER A 77 -18.96 -11.00 7.80
CA SER A 77 -19.67 -11.96 6.94
C SER A 77 -18.71 -12.94 6.28
N LYS A 78 -19.24 -13.96 5.60
CA LYS A 78 -18.42 -14.86 4.77
C LYS A 78 -17.71 -14.09 3.66
N ASN A 79 -18.39 -13.13 3.02
CA ASN A 79 -17.80 -12.28 1.96
C ASN A 79 -16.73 -11.37 2.54
N GLY A 80 -16.96 -10.73 3.69
CA GLY A 80 -15.97 -9.89 4.35
C GLY A 80 -14.72 -10.67 4.75
N LEU A 81 -14.86 -11.89 5.29
CA LEU A 81 -13.72 -12.78 5.59
C LEU A 81 -12.96 -13.17 4.34
N HIS A 82 -13.67 -13.51 3.24
CA HIS A 82 -13.04 -13.86 1.96
C HIS A 82 -12.24 -12.68 1.40
N HIS A 83 -12.82 -11.48 1.43
CA HIS A 83 -12.10 -10.28 0.99
C HIS A 83 -10.83 -10.03 1.84
N PHE A 84 -10.92 -10.08 3.18
CA PHE A 84 -9.73 -9.91 4.03
C PHE A 84 -8.68 -11.00 3.82
N GLU A 85 -9.08 -12.22 3.49
CA GLU A 85 -8.15 -13.29 3.10
C GLU A 85 -7.44 -12.94 1.79
N ALA A 86 -8.15 -12.47 0.77
CA ALA A 86 -7.56 -12.02 -0.49
C ALA A 86 -6.59 -10.85 -0.27
N VAL A 87 -6.94 -9.86 0.55
CA VAL A 87 -6.05 -8.75 0.95
C VAL A 87 -4.81 -9.27 1.68
N LYS A 88 -4.96 -10.24 2.59
CA LYS A 88 -3.84 -10.90 3.27
C LYS A 88 -2.85 -11.51 2.28
N TYR A 89 -3.33 -12.23 1.27
CA TYR A 89 -2.47 -12.79 0.23
C TYR A 89 -1.70 -11.71 -0.53
N LEU A 90 -2.33 -10.57 -0.83
CA LEU A 90 -1.64 -9.44 -1.46
C LEU A 90 -0.54 -8.86 -0.55
N PHE A 91 -0.79 -8.70 0.75
CA PHE A 91 0.23 -8.22 1.71
C PHE A 91 1.43 -9.16 1.78
N HIS A 92 1.18 -10.47 1.81
CA HIS A 92 2.26 -11.46 1.81
C HIS A 92 2.98 -11.53 0.47
N LEU A 93 2.28 -11.39 -0.66
CA LEU A 93 2.91 -11.29 -1.99
C LEU A 93 3.88 -10.11 -2.04
N VAL A 94 3.45 -8.92 -1.58
CA VAL A 94 4.33 -7.74 -1.52
C VAL A 94 5.54 -7.98 -0.63
N THR A 95 5.36 -8.65 0.51
CA THR A 95 6.47 -9.02 1.41
C THR A 95 7.45 -9.97 0.73
N VAL A 96 6.96 -10.98 0.03
CA VAL A 96 7.81 -11.92 -0.74
C VAL A 96 8.57 -11.18 -1.83
N VAL A 97 7.89 -10.32 -2.60
CA VAL A 97 8.53 -9.50 -3.66
C VAL A 97 9.65 -8.65 -3.07
N PHE A 98 9.41 -7.99 -1.93
CA PHE A 98 10.42 -7.19 -1.23
C PHE A 98 11.64 -8.03 -0.85
N VAL A 99 11.44 -9.18 -0.20
CA VAL A 99 12.52 -10.06 0.26
C VAL A 99 13.34 -10.60 -0.93
N VAL A 100 12.66 -11.03 -2.00
CA VAL A 100 13.32 -11.57 -3.21
C VAL A 100 14.11 -10.50 -3.96
N THR A 101 13.62 -9.26 -3.99
CA THR A 101 14.29 -8.17 -4.73
C THR A 101 15.37 -7.45 -3.93
N LEU A 102 15.39 -7.60 -2.60
CA LEU A 102 16.35 -6.94 -1.69
C LEU A 102 17.83 -7.26 -2.02
N PRO A 103 18.25 -8.51 -2.28
CA PRO A 103 19.65 -8.81 -2.65
C PRO A 103 20.07 -8.07 -3.94
N GLY A 104 19.18 -8.03 -4.94
CA GLY A 104 19.41 -7.30 -6.19
C GLY A 104 19.52 -5.79 -5.98
N PHE A 105 18.72 -5.23 -5.09
CA PHE A 105 18.83 -3.82 -4.68
C PHE A 105 20.17 -3.54 -3.97
N ILE A 106 20.57 -4.38 -3.02
CA ILE A 106 21.88 -4.24 -2.36
C ILE A 106 23.01 -4.28 -3.38
N GLN A 107 22.94 -5.22 -4.34
CA GLN A 107 23.93 -5.30 -5.43
C GLN A 107 23.89 -4.02 -6.30
N PHE A 108 22.71 -3.49 -6.62
CA PHE A 108 22.56 -2.23 -7.35
C PHE A 108 23.24 -1.07 -6.61
N MET A 109 23.02 -0.93 -5.30
CA MET A 109 23.67 0.09 -4.50
C MET A 109 25.20 -0.02 -4.54
N ARG A 110 25.74 -1.24 -4.46
CA ARG A 110 27.20 -1.49 -4.49
C ARG A 110 27.84 -1.30 -5.86
N THR A 111 27.14 -1.70 -6.94
CA THR A 111 27.74 -1.77 -8.29
C THR A 111 27.37 -0.60 -9.21
N VAL A 112 26.28 0.09 -8.91
CA VAL A 112 25.80 1.23 -9.71
C VAL A 112 25.96 2.54 -8.95
N VAL A 113 25.35 2.63 -7.75
CA VAL A 113 25.34 3.89 -6.99
C VAL A 113 26.75 4.22 -6.50
N LYS A 114 27.43 3.32 -5.77
CA LYS A 114 28.79 3.56 -5.24
C LYS A 114 29.84 3.76 -6.33
N LYS A 115 29.66 3.16 -7.51
CA LYS A 115 30.59 3.33 -8.64
C LYS A 115 30.25 4.55 -9.54
N GLY A 116 29.24 5.33 -9.22
CA GLY A 116 28.87 6.54 -9.96
C GLY A 116 28.13 6.30 -11.29
N TYR A 117 27.59 5.08 -11.52
CA TYR A 117 26.89 4.75 -12.77
C TYR A 117 25.39 5.04 -12.72
N LEU A 118 24.91 5.77 -11.70
CA LEU A 118 23.48 6.03 -11.52
C LEU A 118 22.85 6.80 -12.68
N ALA A 119 23.63 7.65 -13.37
CA ALA A 119 23.18 8.40 -14.55
C ALA A 119 22.62 7.50 -15.68
N LEU A 120 23.09 6.24 -15.78
CA LEU A 120 22.61 5.27 -16.77
C LEU A 120 21.14 4.84 -16.52
N TYR A 121 20.62 5.07 -15.31
CA TYR A 121 19.27 4.71 -14.89
C TYR A 121 18.32 5.91 -14.77
N ARG A 122 18.77 7.12 -15.16
CA ARG A 122 18.01 8.35 -15.01
C ARG A 122 16.65 8.31 -15.73
N SER A 123 16.62 7.79 -16.95
CA SER A 123 15.38 7.63 -17.72
C SER A 123 14.41 6.66 -17.03
N LEU A 124 14.93 5.60 -16.39
CA LEU A 124 14.09 4.66 -15.62
C LEU A 124 13.37 5.41 -14.49
N PHE A 125 14.10 6.15 -13.65
CA PHE A 125 13.50 6.88 -12.53
C PHE A 125 12.51 7.94 -13.00
N PHE A 126 12.79 8.61 -14.12
CA PHE A 126 11.86 9.55 -14.73
C PHE A 126 10.51 8.88 -15.06
N TRP A 127 10.53 7.75 -15.77
CA TRP A 127 9.31 7.05 -16.13
C TRP A 127 8.62 6.38 -14.95
N MET A 128 9.37 5.95 -13.93
CA MET A 128 8.81 5.47 -12.68
C MET A 128 8.02 6.55 -11.92
N MET A 129 8.45 7.82 -11.99
CA MET A 129 7.70 8.95 -11.42
C MET A 129 6.51 9.35 -12.29
N VAL A 130 6.62 9.32 -13.61
CA VAL A 130 5.54 9.76 -14.52
C VAL A 130 4.28 8.89 -14.34
N LEU A 131 4.43 7.58 -14.19
CA LEU A 131 3.28 6.67 -14.12
C LEU A 131 2.36 6.94 -12.93
N PRO A 132 2.83 7.03 -11.68
CA PRO A 132 1.95 7.33 -10.54
C PRO A 132 1.35 8.73 -10.61
N VAL A 133 2.08 9.71 -11.15
CA VAL A 133 1.54 11.07 -11.37
C VAL A 133 0.36 11.03 -12.34
N VAL A 134 0.47 10.30 -13.45
CA VAL A 134 -0.65 10.12 -14.39
C VAL A 134 -1.83 9.45 -13.70
N LEU A 135 -1.60 8.39 -12.91
CA LEU A 135 -2.67 7.71 -12.17
C LEU A 135 -3.32 8.64 -11.13
N ALA A 136 -2.54 9.47 -10.44
CA ALA A 136 -3.05 10.45 -9.48
C ALA A 136 -3.91 11.52 -10.17
N VAL A 137 -3.50 12.01 -11.35
CA VAL A 137 -4.30 12.95 -12.15
C VAL A 137 -5.61 12.29 -12.58
N VAL A 138 -5.58 11.05 -13.05
CA VAL A 138 -6.81 10.32 -13.40
C VAL A 138 -7.72 10.16 -12.18
N ALA A 139 -7.18 9.77 -11.02
CA ALA A 139 -7.94 9.64 -9.78
C ALA A 139 -8.63 10.94 -9.37
N VAL A 140 -7.95 12.10 -9.51
CA VAL A 140 -8.55 13.42 -9.25
C VAL A 140 -9.64 13.77 -10.25
N MET A 141 -9.46 13.42 -11.53
CA MET A 141 -10.44 13.74 -12.60
C MET A 141 -11.73 12.94 -12.48
N ILE A 142 -11.65 11.66 -12.08
CA ILE A 142 -12.84 10.79 -11.97
C ILE A 142 -13.46 10.78 -10.57
N GLY A 143 -12.77 11.32 -9.57
CA GLY A 143 -13.12 11.19 -8.15
C GLY A 143 -12.52 9.95 -7.50
N PHE A 144 -12.22 10.06 -6.19
CA PHE A 144 -11.52 8.97 -5.48
C PHE A 144 -12.39 7.71 -5.34
N ASP A 145 -13.69 7.82 -5.10
CA ASP A 145 -14.64 6.71 -5.01
C ASP A 145 -14.66 5.85 -6.28
N GLN A 146 -14.68 6.49 -7.45
CA GLN A 146 -14.61 5.78 -8.72
C GLN A 146 -13.23 5.15 -8.95
N PHE A 147 -12.15 5.87 -8.61
CA PHE A 147 -10.79 5.32 -8.66
C PHE A 147 -10.64 4.12 -7.72
N PHE A 148 -11.16 4.22 -6.50
CA PHE A 148 -11.14 3.15 -5.50
C PHE A 148 -11.89 1.89 -5.98
N THR A 149 -13.05 2.10 -6.60
CA THR A 149 -13.83 1.03 -7.25
C THR A 149 -13.03 0.35 -8.36
N LEU A 150 -12.45 1.12 -9.28
CA LEU A 150 -11.62 0.57 -10.37
C LEU A 150 -10.39 -0.17 -9.86
N PHE A 151 -9.75 0.35 -8.82
CA PHE A 151 -8.61 -0.30 -8.16
C PHE A 151 -8.99 -1.68 -7.63
N HIS A 152 -10.15 -1.82 -6.96
CA HIS A 152 -10.65 -3.11 -6.48
C HIS A 152 -11.00 -4.06 -7.62
N GLN A 153 -11.65 -3.57 -8.67
CA GLN A 153 -11.99 -4.38 -9.86
C GLN A 153 -10.74 -4.92 -10.55
N VAL A 154 -9.63 -4.19 -10.56
CA VAL A 154 -8.37 -4.65 -11.15
C VAL A 154 -7.68 -5.67 -10.25
N LEU A 155 -7.61 -5.40 -8.92
CA LEU A 155 -6.93 -6.30 -7.99
C LEU A 155 -7.69 -7.59 -7.70
N PHE A 156 -9.03 -7.51 -7.68
CA PHE A 156 -9.92 -8.61 -7.34
C PHE A 156 -10.84 -8.95 -8.53
N ALA A 157 -10.25 -9.07 -9.72
CA ALA A 157 -11.01 -9.30 -10.96
C ALA A 157 -11.94 -10.51 -10.84
N GLY A 158 -13.25 -10.27 -11.05
CA GLY A 158 -14.29 -11.31 -10.95
C GLY A 158 -14.79 -11.57 -9.53
N ASP A 159 -14.29 -10.87 -8.51
CA ASP A 159 -14.73 -10.97 -7.11
C ASP A 159 -15.34 -9.64 -6.67
N ASN A 160 -16.55 -9.70 -6.09
CA ASN A 160 -17.28 -8.54 -5.56
C ASN A 160 -17.39 -8.56 -4.03
N THR A 161 -16.66 -9.41 -3.34
CA THR A 161 -16.70 -9.56 -1.88
C THR A 161 -16.17 -8.34 -1.11
N TRP A 162 -15.48 -7.43 -1.80
CA TRP A 162 -15.02 -6.12 -1.29
C TRP A 162 -16.16 -5.09 -1.15
N LEU A 163 -17.33 -5.33 -1.73
CA LEU A 163 -18.52 -4.48 -1.58
C LEU A 163 -19.19 -4.76 -0.24
N PHE A 164 -18.71 -4.14 0.82
CA PHE A 164 -19.22 -4.37 2.18
C PHE A 164 -20.57 -3.69 2.42
N ASP A 165 -21.48 -4.43 3.03
CA ASP A 165 -22.73 -3.88 3.61
C ASP A 165 -22.46 -3.52 5.08
N PRO A 166 -22.54 -2.22 5.48
CA PRO A 166 -22.29 -1.79 6.85
C PRO A 166 -23.16 -2.47 7.92
N ARG A 167 -24.33 -3.01 7.52
CA ARG A 167 -25.25 -3.71 8.42
C ARG A 167 -24.74 -5.11 8.82
N VAL A 168 -23.86 -5.69 8.01
CA VAL A 168 -23.32 -7.04 8.17
C VAL A 168 -21.82 -7.00 8.45
N ASP A 169 -21.09 -6.18 7.69
CA ASP A 169 -19.65 -5.98 7.82
C ASP A 169 -19.34 -4.57 8.35
N SER A 170 -19.74 -4.33 9.61
CA SER A 170 -19.68 -3.01 10.24
C SER A 170 -18.24 -2.46 10.39
N ILE A 171 -17.22 -3.25 10.14
CA ILE A 171 -15.82 -2.80 10.08
C ILE A 171 -15.60 -1.69 9.05
N ILE A 172 -16.41 -1.63 7.96
CA ILE A 172 -16.32 -0.57 6.96
C ILE A 172 -16.61 0.83 7.53
N LEU A 173 -17.36 0.92 8.64
CA LEU A 173 -17.54 2.18 9.35
C LEU A 173 -16.28 2.66 10.07
N ALA A 174 -15.39 1.70 10.43
CA ALA A 174 -14.09 2.00 11.01
C ALA A 174 -12.98 2.16 9.94
N LEU A 175 -13.24 1.74 8.70
CA LEU A 175 -12.35 1.86 7.56
C LEU A 175 -13.05 2.63 6.43
N PRO A 176 -13.41 3.91 6.64
CA PRO A 176 -14.06 4.70 5.61
C PRO A 176 -13.13 4.91 4.42
N GLU A 177 -13.71 5.24 3.27
CA GLU A 177 -12.96 5.45 2.03
C GLU A 177 -11.85 6.50 2.14
N ASP A 178 -12.11 7.57 2.91
CA ASP A 178 -11.12 8.63 3.20
C ASP A 178 -9.83 8.08 3.84
N TYR A 179 -9.93 7.04 4.69
CA TYR A 179 -8.76 6.38 5.27
C TYR A 179 -7.87 5.75 4.18
N PHE A 180 -8.48 5.11 3.20
CA PHE A 180 -7.74 4.55 2.08
C PHE A 180 -7.18 5.64 1.16
N MET A 181 -7.90 6.73 0.97
CA MET A 181 -7.38 7.90 0.24
C MET A 181 -6.10 8.43 0.91
N HIS A 182 -6.08 8.57 2.23
CA HIS A 182 -4.87 8.97 2.97
C HIS A 182 -3.74 7.94 2.80
N ALA A 183 -4.03 6.65 2.83
CA ALA A 183 -3.04 5.61 2.56
C ALA A 183 -2.46 5.70 1.13
N PHE A 184 -3.29 5.99 0.11
CA PHE A 184 -2.82 6.24 -1.26
C PHE A 184 -1.93 7.50 -1.35
N LEU A 185 -2.27 8.56 -0.63
CA LEU A 185 -1.44 9.78 -0.57
C LEU A 185 -0.08 9.50 0.09
N ILE A 186 -0.06 8.74 1.19
CA ILE A 186 1.18 8.31 1.85
C ILE A 186 2.04 7.50 0.87
N PHE A 187 1.44 6.52 0.19
CA PHE A 187 2.14 5.72 -0.82
C PHE A 187 2.72 6.61 -1.93
N PHE A 188 1.92 7.51 -2.48
CA PHE A 188 2.34 8.42 -3.55
C PHE A 188 3.55 9.26 -3.12
N VAL A 189 3.49 9.89 -1.95
CA VAL A 189 4.61 10.72 -1.44
C VAL A 189 5.87 9.89 -1.21
N LEU A 190 5.76 8.70 -0.63
CA LEU A 190 6.89 7.81 -0.39
C LEU A 190 7.53 7.32 -1.69
N TYR A 191 6.70 6.89 -2.63
CA TYR A 191 7.16 6.37 -3.92
C TYR A 191 7.83 7.45 -4.76
N GLU A 192 7.17 8.60 -4.91
CA GLU A 192 7.71 9.74 -5.65
C GLU A 192 8.98 10.29 -4.99
N GLY A 193 8.99 10.41 -3.65
CA GLY A 193 10.16 10.85 -2.89
C GLY A 193 11.36 9.93 -3.08
N MET A 194 11.14 8.61 -3.09
CA MET A 194 12.22 7.63 -3.34
C MET A 194 12.73 7.72 -4.78
N CYS A 195 11.84 7.72 -5.77
CA CYS A 195 12.22 7.83 -7.19
C CYS A 195 12.90 9.17 -7.50
N ALA A 196 12.36 10.28 -6.99
CA ALA A 196 12.94 11.61 -7.15
C ALA A 196 14.34 11.71 -6.53
N SER A 197 14.56 11.11 -5.36
CA SER A 197 15.87 11.07 -4.73
C SER A 197 16.90 10.42 -5.66
N PHE A 198 16.63 9.22 -6.19
CA PHE A 198 17.53 8.57 -7.14
C PHE A 198 17.69 9.38 -8.43
N TYR A 199 16.62 9.98 -8.95
CA TYR A 199 16.68 10.82 -10.14
C TYR A 199 17.57 12.04 -9.94
N LEU A 200 17.46 12.76 -8.82
CA LEU A 200 18.28 13.93 -8.52
C LEU A 200 19.74 13.56 -8.27
N PHE A 201 19.99 12.46 -7.53
CA PHE A 201 21.36 11.96 -7.36
C PHE A 201 22.00 11.54 -8.68
N SER A 202 21.21 11.06 -9.66
CA SER A 202 21.71 10.71 -10.99
C SER A 202 22.19 11.92 -11.82
N ARG A 203 21.84 13.16 -11.44
CA ARG A 203 22.26 14.41 -12.07
C ARG A 203 23.64 14.89 -11.61
N ARG A 204 24.10 14.46 -10.43
CA ARG A 204 25.40 14.90 -9.91
C ARG A 204 26.49 14.30 -10.75
N LYS A 205 27.15 15.16 -11.57
CA LYS A 205 28.43 14.82 -12.23
C LYS A 205 29.47 14.69 -11.11
N LYS A 206 30.20 13.57 -11.10
CA LYS A 206 31.48 13.52 -10.41
C LYS A 206 32.52 14.33 -11.16
#